data_ed5c33e97611348408be39278d9791ed
#
_entry.id   ed5c33e97611348408be39278d9791ed
#
_cell.length_a   1.000
_cell.length_b   1.000
_cell.length_c   1.000
_cell.angle_alpha   90.00
_cell.angle_beta   90.00
_cell.angle_gamma   90.00
#
_symmetry.space_group_name_H-M   'P 1'
#
loop_
_entity.id
_entity.type
_entity.pdbx_description
1 polymer ?
#
loop_
_entity_poly.entity_id
_entity_poly.type
_entity_poly.pdbx_seq_one_letter_code
_entity_poly.pdbx_strand_id
1 'polypeptide(L)'
;LRADLQAAAKKALGNREGSVVVLDPKTGAVVAMYSNPSFDPNLIASHNGNVVNETLNTLQSDTAKPLLANAYQERYMPGSTFKIVTTTVGLETGKIDMMSVFKDERSWVPPNTKKPIRNYGKKVCGGDLAEVFRRSCNIPFAQMAVDIGPDLMVNGANRFGFDERIPFDLPGAAASTFGGTAVDFIDSLALLAIHGFGQGQ
;
A
#
# COMPACT_ATOMS: atom_id res chain seq x y z
N LEU A 1 13.27 -18.55 2.39
CA LEU A 1 13.08 -18.18 0.97
C LEU A 1 13.23 -19.40 0.08
N ARG A 2 12.50 -19.43 -1.04
CA ARG A 2 12.61 -20.45 -2.09
C ARG A 2 13.40 -19.88 -3.26
N ALA A 3 14.51 -20.53 -3.64
CA ALA A 3 15.41 -20.06 -4.67
C ALA A 3 14.75 -19.93 -6.07
N ASP A 4 13.87 -20.87 -6.41
CA ASP A 4 13.12 -20.85 -7.67
C ASP A 4 12.16 -19.64 -7.75
N LEU A 5 11.45 -19.34 -6.66
CA LEU A 5 10.56 -18.18 -6.58
C LEU A 5 11.34 -16.86 -6.55
N GLN A 6 12.50 -16.84 -5.88
CA GLN A 6 13.39 -15.67 -5.86
C GLN A 6 13.91 -15.34 -7.26
N ALA A 7 14.32 -16.36 -8.03
CA ALA A 7 14.75 -16.21 -9.41
C ALA A 7 13.59 -15.73 -10.32
N ALA A 8 12.39 -16.27 -10.13
CA ALA A 8 11.20 -15.84 -10.85
C ALA A 8 10.84 -14.38 -10.53
N ALA A 9 10.91 -13.96 -9.26
CA ALA A 9 10.66 -12.58 -8.83
C ALA A 9 11.64 -11.60 -9.49
N LYS A 10 12.95 -11.92 -9.47
CA LYS A 10 13.99 -11.15 -10.15
C LYS A 10 13.71 -11.02 -11.65
N LYS A 11 13.40 -12.15 -12.32
CA LYS A 11 13.08 -12.15 -13.75
C LYS A 11 11.84 -11.34 -14.09
N ALA A 12 10.79 -11.44 -13.27
CA ALA A 12 9.54 -10.73 -13.49
C ALA A 12 9.67 -9.21 -13.28
N LEU A 13 10.45 -8.78 -12.29
CA LEU A 13 10.71 -7.35 -12.05
C LEU A 13 11.62 -6.78 -13.15
N GLY A 14 12.61 -7.54 -13.60
CA GLY A 14 13.58 -7.12 -14.64
C GLY A 14 14.36 -5.87 -14.16
N ASN A 15 14.45 -4.87 -15.04
CA ASN A 15 15.16 -3.61 -14.78
C ASN A 15 14.26 -2.51 -14.15
N ARG A 16 13.02 -2.83 -13.80
CA ARG A 16 12.12 -1.85 -13.17
C ARG A 16 12.51 -1.66 -11.71
N GLU A 17 12.55 -0.42 -11.26
CA GLU A 17 12.68 -0.10 -9.85
C GLU A 17 11.45 -0.59 -9.08
N GLY A 18 11.67 -1.11 -7.87
CA GLY A 18 10.61 -1.58 -7.00
C GLY A 18 10.96 -2.89 -6.30
N SER A 19 9.94 -3.63 -5.90
CA SER A 19 10.09 -4.88 -5.16
C SER A 19 9.05 -5.94 -5.51
N VAL A 20 9.39 -7.19 -5.21
CA VAL A 20 8.47 -8.32 -5.25
C VAL A 20 8.55 -9.05 -3.91
N VAL A 21 7.43 -9.16 -3.22
CA VAL A 21 7.30 -9.94 -1.98
C VAL A 21 6.23 -10.99 -2.20
N VAL A 22 6.55 -12.25 -1.90
CA VAL A 22 5.62 -13.37 -2.00
C VAL A 22 5.49 -14.03 -0.65
N LEU A 23 4.27 -14.12 -0.17
CA LEU A 23 3.93 -14.71 1.12
C LEU A 23 3.16 -16.03 0.92
N ASP A 24 3.38 -16.98 1.81
CA ASP A 24 2.47 -18.10 1.98
C ASP A 24 1.21 -17.60 2.71
N PRO A 25 0.02 -17.70 2.09
CA PRO A 25 -1.20 -17.14 2.70
C PRO A 25 -1.70 -17.90 3.92
N LYS A 26 -1.21 -19.11 4.16
CA LYS A 26 -1.60 -19.93 5.32
C LYS A 26 -0.76 -19.63 6.55
N THR A 27 0.52 -19.33 6.34
CA THR A 27 1.50 -19.20 7.44
C THR A 27 2.02 -17.78 7.61
N GLY A 28 1.83 -16.89 6.61
CA GLY A 28 2.45 -15.58 6.55
C GLY A 28 3.95 -15.61 6.22
N ALA A 29 4.54 -16.80 6.00
CA ALA A 29 5.96 -16.93 5.74
C ALA A 29 6.36 -16.25 4.42
N VAL A 30 7.45 -15.48 4.44
CA VAL A 30 8.03 -14.87 3.24
C VAL A 30 8.74 -15.98 2.43
N VAL A 31 8.22 -16.31 1.25
CA VAL A 31 8.79 -17.35 0.37
C VAL A 31 9.69 -16.75 -0.72
N ALA A 32 9.46 -15.53 -1.14
CA ALA A 32 10.39 -14.74 -1.96
C ALA A 32 10.33 -13.27 -1.59
N MET A 33 11.48 -12.58 -1.68
CA MET A 33 11.60 -11.15 -1.42
C MET A 33 12.75 -10.58 -2.23
N TYR A 34 12.45 -9.75 -3.22
CA TYR A 34 13.43 -9.18 -4.14
C TYR A 34 13.23 -7.67 -4.28
N SER A 35 14.33 -6.94 -4.19
CA SER A 35 14.39 -5.48 -4.41
C SER A 35 15.21 -5.18 -5.65
N ASN A 36 14.85 -4.15 -6.41
CA ASN A 36 15.63 -3.59 -7.49
C ASN A 36 15.55 -2.05 -7.44
N PRO A 37 16.68 -1.29 -7.50
CA PRO A 37 18.04 -1.79 -7.68
C PRO A 37 18.55 -2.65 -6.51
N SER A 38 19.59 -3.44 -6.79
CA SER A 38 20.24 -4.33 -5.84
C SER A 38 21.73 -4.35 -6.16
N PHE A 39 22.51 -5.07 -5.38
CA PHE A 39 23.97 -5.17 -5.55
C PHE A 39 24.44 -6.62 -5.48
N ASP A 40 25.68 -6.87 -5.92
CA ASP A 40 26.33 -8.17 -5.73
C ASP A 40 26.96 -8.24 -4.33
N PRO A 41 26.43 -9.09 -3.43
CA PRO A 41 26.95 -9.22 -2.07
C PRO A 41 28.37 -9.82 -2.02
N ASN A 42 28.82 -10.52 -3.07
CA ASN A 42 30.15 -11.11 -3.09
C ASN A 42 31.25 -10.04 -3.07
N LEU A 43 31.02 -8.88 -3.63
CA LEU A 43 31.97 -7.77 -3.62
C LEU A 43 32.17 -7.22 -2.20
N ILE A 44 31.10 -7.16 -1.40
CA ILE A 44 31.17 -6.70 -0.01
C ILE A 44 31.70 -7.80 0.92
N ALA A 45 31.47 -9.07 0.58
CA ALA A 45 31.98 -10.22 1.32
C ALA A 45 33.45 -10.58 0.96
N SER A 46 34.12 -9.78 0.14
CA SER A 46 35.52 -9.99 -0.25
C SER A 46 36.46 -9.90 0.95
N HIS A 47 37.50 -10.74 0.99
CA HIS A 47 38.58 -10.63 1.96
C HIS A 47 39.55 -9.47 1.65
N ASN A 48 39.43 -8.82 0.49
CA ASN A 48 40.22 -7.64 0.13
C ASN A 48 39.51 -6.37 0.60
N GLY A 49 40.01 -5.76 1.68
CA GLY A 49 39.43 -4.56 2.27
C GLY A 49 39.33 -3.37 1.31
N ASN A 50 40.27 -3.24 0.35
CA ASN A 50 40.21 -2.15 -0.65
C ASN A 50 38.98 -2.34 -1.58
N VAL A 51 38.74 -3.56 -2.04
CA VAL A 51 37.56 -3.88 -2.88
C VAL A 51 36.27 -3.61 -2.12
N VAL A 52 36.21 -4.01 -0.84
CA VAL A 52 35.03 -3.76 0.01
C VAL A 52 34.79 -2.25 0.16
N ASN A 53 35.81 -1.48 0.51
CA ASN A 53 35.65 -0.03 0.72
C ASN A 53 35.28 0.71 -0.56
N GLU A 54 35.89 0.39 -1.70
CA GLU A 54 35.56 0.98 -2.99
C GLU A 54 34.11 0.64 -3.39
N THR A 55 33.73 -0.62 -3.23
CA THR A 55 32.32 -1.07 -3.51
C THR A 55 31.32 -0.34 -2.63
N LEU A 56 31.56 -0.28 -1.31
CA LEU A 56 30.65 0.40 -0.38
C LEU A 56 30.51 1.89 -0.71
N ASN A 57 31.63 2.58 -0.98
CA ASN A 57 31.61 3.99 -1.36
C ASN A 57 30.78 4.22 -2.65
N THR A 58 30.96 3.34 -3.64
CA THR A 58 30.18 3.39 -4.88
C THR A 58 28.69 3.20 -4.62
N LEU A 59 28.32 2.15 -3.86
CA LEU A 59 26.93 1.85 -3.55
C LEU A 59 26.25 2.93 -2.68
N GLN A 60 26.99 3.54 -1.75
CA GLN A 60 26.50 4.62 -0.89
C GLN A 60 26.27 5.94 -1.64
N SER A 61 27.12 6.21 -2.65
CA SER A 61 27.00 7.41 -3.48
C SER A 61 26.00 7.27 -4.64
N ASP A 62 25.52 6.05 -4.92
CA ASP A 62 24.58 5.79 -5.99
C ASP A 62 23.21 6.36 -5.66
N THR A 63 22.72 7.28 -6.48
CA THR A 63 21.40 7.92 -6.35
C THR A 63 20.24 6.94 -6.46
N ALA A 64 20.44 5.79 -7.10
CA ALA A 64 19.46 4.71 -7.19
C ALA A 64 19.32 3.91 -5.88
N LYS A 65 20.17 4.19 -4.86
CA LYS A 65 20.12 3.61 -3.51
C LYS A 65 20.07 2.07 -3.47
N PRO A 66 21.00 1.36 -4.12
CA PRO A 66 20.96 -0.10 -4.21
C PRO A 66 21.09 -0.81 -2.84
N LEU A 67 21.56 -0.11 -1.80
CA LEU A 67 21.63 -0.64 -0.43
C LEU A 67 20.30 -0.57 0.30
N LEU A 68 19.30 0.18 -0.20
CA LEU A 68 17.96 0.22 0.37
C LEU A 68 17.17 -1.01 -0.06
N ALA A 69 16.75 -1.81 0.89
CA ALA A 69 15.92 -2.98 0.61
C ALA A 69 14.45 -2.57 0.43
N ASN A 70 14.09 -2.11 -0.77
CA ASN A 70 12.75 -1.61 -1.11
C ASN A 70 11.62 -2.55 -0.69
N ALA A 71 11.88 -3.86 -0.65
CA ALA A 71 10.89 -4.87 -0.31
C ALA A 71 10.36 -4.75 1.14
N TYR A 72 11.13 -4.15 2.06
CA TYR A 72 10.71 -4.03 3.46
C TYR A 72 11.15 -2.74 4.17
N GLN A 73 12.01 -1.93 3.56
CA GLN A 73 12.49 -0.67 4.14
C GLN A 73 11.80 0.56 3.54
N GLU A 74 11.05 0.37 2.45
CA GLU A 74 10.35 1.46 1.78
C GLU A 74 8.84 1.30 1.87
N ARG A 75 8.14 2.44 1.85
CA ARG A 75 6.68 2.50 1.86
C ARG A 75 6.16 2.92 0.51
N TYR A 76 5.12 2.26 0.07
CA TYR A 76 4.44 2.55 -1.18
C TYR A 76 2.98 2.88 -0.91
N MET A 77 2.47 3.87 -1.63
CA MET A 77 1.04 4.18 -1.58
C MET A 77 0.23 2.97 -2.07
N PRO A 78 -0.70 2.42 -1.27
CA PRO A 78 -1.41 1.20 -1.61
C PRO A 78 -2.34 1.37 -2.82
N GLY A 79 -2.82 2.58 -3.07
CA GLY A 79 -3.79 2.84 -4.12
C GLY A 79 -5.04 1.97 -3.95
N SER A 80 -5.60 1.51 -5.05
CA SER A 80 -6.86 0.74 -5.07
C SER A 80 -6.81 -0.60 -4.32
N THR A 81 -5.65 -1.10 -3.90
CA THR A 81 -5.59 -2.29 -3.04
C THR A 81 -6.16 -2.02 -1.64
N PHE A 82 -6.10 -0.77 -1.18
CA PHE A 82 -6.69 -0.36 0.10
C PHE A 82 -8.22 -0.49 0.13
N LYS A 83 -8.88 -0.55 -1.02
CA LYS A 83 -10.34 -0.78 -1.10
C LYS A 83 -10.78 -2.08 -0.45
N ILE A 84 -9.89 -3.06 -0.34
CA ILE A 84 -10.12 -4.29 0.44
C ILE A 84 -10.37 -3.93 1.90
N VAL A 85 -9.50 -3.08 2.49
CA VAL A 85 -9.64 -2.63 3.88
C VAL A 85 -10.97 -1.89 4.06
N THR A 86 -11.25 -0.89 3.23
CA THR A 86 -12.49 -0.10 3.29
C THR A 86 -13.74 -0.98 3.18
N THR A 87 -13.74 -1.93 2.24
CA THR A 87 -14.86 -2.88 2.09
C THR A 87 -15.03 -3.74 3.34
N THR A 88 -13.93 -4.31 3.85
CA THR A 88 -13.98 -5.17 5.03
C THR A 88 -14.53 -4.42 6.24
N VAL A 89 -14.00 -3.23 6.51
CA VAL A 89 -14.47 -2.38 7.61
C VAL A 89 -15.94 -2.03 7.45
N GLY A 90 -16.37 -1.66 6.25
CA GLY A 90 -17.76 -1.32 5.96
C GLY A 90 -18.73 -2.49 6.17
N LEU A 91 -18.36 -3.69 5.72
CA LEU A 91 -19.17 -4.91 5.91
C LEU A 91 -19.23 -5.34 7.38
N GLU A 92 -18.08 -5.36 8.08
CA GLU A 92 -18.02 -5.77 9.49
C GLU A 92 -18.75 -4.81 10.43
N THR A 93 -18.79 -3.53 10.09
CA THR A 93 -19.48 -2.51 10.89
C THR A 93 -20.96 -2.34 10.51
N GLY A 94 -21.43 -3.07 9.49
CA GLY A 94 -22.81 -2.97 8.99
C GLY A 94 -23.14 -1.65 8.30
N LYS A 95 -22.12 -0.84 7.96
CA LYS A 95 -22.29 0.41 7.21
C LYS A 95 -22.60 0.18 5.74
N ILE A 96 -22.14 -0.93 5.21
CA ILE A 96 -22.52 -1.46 3.90
C ILE A 96 -22.81 -2.95 4.03
N ASP A 97 -23.50 -3.50 3.04
CA ASP A 97 -23.77 -4.92 2.87
C ASP A 97 -23.60 -5.32 1.39
N MET A 98 -23.82 -6.60 1.09
CA MET A 98 -23.70 -7.11 -0.28
C MET A 98 -24.78 -6.57 -1.24
N MET A 99 -25.86 -5.99 -0.71
CA MET A 99 -26.96 -5.38 -1.48
C MET A 99 -26.80 -3.87 -1.62
N SER A 100 -25.77 -3.28 -1.02
CA SER A 100 -25.52 -1.83 -1.10
C SER A 100 -25.30 -1.38 -2.54
N VAL A 101 -25.99 -0.32 -2.95
CA VAL A 101 -25.94 0.25 -4.31
C VAL A 101 -25.41 1.68 -4.25
N PHE A 102 -24.47 1.96 -5.13
CA PHE A 102 -23.79 3.25 -5.25
C PHE A 102 -24.23 3.95 -6.54
N LYS A 103 -24.52 5.23 -6.43
CA LYS A 103 -24.97 6.04 -7.56
C LYS A 103 -23.88 6.12 -8.65
N ASP A 104 -24.29 6.10 -9.89
CA ASP A 104 -23.45 6.42 -11.04
C ASP A 104 -23.01 7.88 -11.01
N GLU A 105 -21.74 8.14 -10.69
CA GLU A 105 -21.21 9.49 -10.56
C GLU A 105 -19.88 9.65 -11.34
N ARG A 106 -19.72 10.83 -11.92
CA ARG A 106 -18.47 11.25 -12.59
C ARG A 106 -17.53 11.97 -11.63
N SER A 107 -18.10 12.70 -10.69
CA SER A 107 -17.40 13.47 -9.67
C SER A 107 -18.29 13.62 -8.43
N TRP A 108 -17.66 13.64 -7.28
CA TRP A 108 -18.31 13.87 -6.00
C TRP A 108 -17.44 14.82 -5.17
N VAL A 109 -18.07 15.76 -4.48
CA VAL A 109 -17.39 16.73 -3.61
C VAL A 109 -17.56 16.27 -2.16
N PRO A 110 -16.47 15.90 -1.47
CA PRO A 110 -16.54 15.54 -0.06
C PRO A 110 -17.03 16.71 0.81
N PRO A 111 -17.57 16.42 2.01
CA PRO A 111 -17.95 17.45 2.96
C PRO A 111 -16.78 18.41 3.25
N ASN A 112 -17.12 19.68 3.51
CA ASN A 112 -16.18 20.75 3.92
C ASN A 112 -15.06 21.06 2.91
N THR A 113 -15.20 20.69 1.64
CA THR A 113 -14.24 21.04 0.58
C THR A 113 -14.96 21.49 -0.69
N LYS A 114 -14.20 22.14 -1.59
CA LYS A 114 -14.64 22.46 -2.96
C LYS A 114 -13.94 21.61 -4.01
N LYS A 115 -13.02 20.72 -3.60
CA LYS A 115 -12.23 19.89 -4.52
C LYS A 115 -12.96 18.57 -4.80
N PRO A 116 -13.37 18.30 -6.04
CA PRO A 116 -14.06 17.06 -6.38
C PRO A 116 -13.11 15.88 -6.49
N ILE A 117 -13.53 14.74 -5.96
CA ILE A 117 -12.96 13.42 -6.24
C ILE A 117 -13.56 12.89 -7.55
N ARG A 118 -12.74 12.19 -8.34
CA ARG A 118 -13.14 11.61 -9.62
C ARG A 118 -12.71 10.15 -9.71
N ASN A 119 -13.43 9.39 -10.52
CA ASN A 119 -13.00 8.05 -10.91
C ASN A 119 -11.85 8.12 -11.91
N TYR A 120 -11.06 7.04 -12.01
CA TYR A 120 -9.97 6.94 -12.97
C TYR A 120 -10.47 7.20 -14.40
N GLY A 121 -9.72 7.95 -15.16
CA GLY A 121 -10.09 8.37 -16.52
C GLY A 121 -11.34 9.26 -16.60
N LYS A 122 -11.77 9.86 -15.48
CA LYS A 122 -12.98 10.72 -15.38
C LYS A 122 -14.26 10.00 -15.83
N LYS A 123 -14.31 8.66 -15.70
CA LYS A 123 -15.46 7.84 -16.08
C LYS A 123 -16.59 7.94 -15.06
N VAL A 124 -17.82 7.74 -15.51
CA VAL A 124 -18.97 7.50 -14.62
C VAL A 124 -18.85 6.10 -14.05
N CYS A 125 -19.06 5.95 -12.75
CA CYS A 125 -18.91 4.68 -12.04
C CYS A 125 -19.81 4.61 -10.83
N GLY A 126 -20.60 3.55 -10.75
CA GLY A 126 -21.54 3.19 -9.70
C GLY A 126 -22.00 1.75 -9.91
N GLY A 127 -23.07 1.34 -9.25
CA GLY A 127 -23.61 -0.02 -9.27
C GLY A 127 -23.65 -0.66 -7.89
N ASP A 128 -23.82 -1.97 -7.81
CA ASP A 128 -23.73 -2.71 -6.55
C ASP A 128 -22.28 -2.79 -6.03
N LEU A 129 -22.11 -3.29 -4.81
CA LEU A 129 -20.80 -3.40 -4.17
C LEU A 129 -19.81 -4.22 -5.01
N ALA A 130 -20.24 -5.34 -5.58
CA ALA A 130 -19.41 -6.19 -6.40
C ALA A 130 -18.93 -5.47 -7.69
N GLU A 131 -19.85 -4.74 -8.33
CA GLU A 131 -19.54 -3.98 -9.55
C GLU A 131 -18.58 -2.81 -9.27
N VAL A 132 -18.81 -2.00 -8.23
CA VAL A 132 -17.91 -0.88 -7.90
C VAL A 132 -16.53 -1.37 -7.47
N PHE A 133 -16.45 -2.52 -6.79
CA PHE A 133 -15.19 -3.16 -6.43
C PHE A 133 -14.47 -3.68 -7.67
N ARG A 134 -15.13 -4.46 -8.52
CA ARG A 134 -14.59 -5.04 -9.76
C ARG A 134 -14.07 -3.96 -10.72
N ARG A 135 -14.80 -2.85 -10.85
CA ARG A 135 -14.42 -1.71 -11.71
C ARG A 135 -13.42 -0.77 -11.04
N SER A 136 -13.16 -0.98 -9.75
CA SER A 136 -12.26 -0.12 -8.96
C SER A 136 -12.70 1.36 -8.98
N CYS A 137 -14.00 1.64 -8.82
CA CYS A 137 -14.50 3.00 -8.70
C CYS A 137 -13.84 3.71 -7.52
N ASN A 138 -13.54 5.01 -7.63
CA ASN A 138 -12.96 5.77 -6.51
C ASN A 138 -14.06 6.44 -5.66
N ILE A 139 -15.07 7.01 -6.31
CA ILE A 139 -16.12 7.78 -5.62
C ILE A 139 -16.89 6.94 -4.61
N PRO A 140 -17.39 5.73 -4.93
CA PRO A 140 -18.05 4.88 -3.94
C PRO A 140 -17.19 4.61 -2.70
N PHE A 141 -15.90 4.33 -2.87
CA PHE A 141 -14.99 4.06 -1.74
C PHE A 141 -14.66 5.31 -0.93
N ALA A 142 -14.60 6.48 -1.57
CA ALA A 142 -14.49 7.75 -0.88
C ALA A 142 -15.74 8.03 -0.01
N GLN A 143 -16.94 7.77 -0.55
CA GLN A 143 -18.20 7.89 0.17
C GLN A 143 -18.28 6.89 1.32
N MET A 144 -17.96 5.60 1.06
CA MET A 144 -17.92 4.56 2.09
C MET A 144 -17.03 4.97 3.27
N ALA A 145 -15.83 5.48 3.02
CA ALA A 145 -14.93 5.87 4.10
C ALA A 145 -15.52 6.99 4.97
N VAL A 146 -16.21 7.97 4.35
CA VAL A 146 -16.89 9.04 5.09
C VAL A 146 -18.10 8.50 5.88
N ASP A 147 -18.87 7.58 5.31
CA ASP A 147 -20.05 6.97 5.95
C ASP A 147 -19.67 6.01 7.08
N ILE A 148 -18.58 5.28 6.93
CA ILE A 148 -17.96 4.46 7.99
C ILE A 148 -17.51 5.36 9.14
N GLY A 149 -16.87 6.46 8.84
CA GLY A 149 -16.40 7.46 9.78
C GLY A 149 -14.97 7.23 10.27
N PRO A 150 -14.34 8.30 10.85
CA PRO A 150 -12.93 8.32 11.21
C PRO A 150 -12.51 7.20 12.16
N ASP A 151 -13.22 7.03 13.28
CA ASP A 151 -12.86 6.06 14.31
C ASP A 151 -12.83 4.62 13.78
N LEU A 152 -13.87 4.24 13.05
CA LEU A 152 -13.98 2.89 12.51
C LEU A 152 -12.97 2.63 11.40
N MET A 153 -12.67 3.63 10.57
CA MET A 153 -11.66 3.52 9.52
C MET A 153 -10.25 3.40 10.08
N VAL A 154 -9.88 4.21 11.09
CA VAL A 154 -8.58 4.12 11.77
C VAL A 154 -8.43 2.78 12.46
N ASN A 155 -9.41 2.38 13.28
CA ASN A 155 -9.40 1.09 13.97
C ASN A 155 -9.36 -0.09 12.99
N GLY A 156 -10.08 0.02 11.88
CA GLY A 156 -10.05 -0.98 10.81
C GLY A 156 -8.69 -1.09 10.15
N ALA A 157 -8.06 0.03 9.79
CA ALA A 157 -6.71 0.05 9.22
C ALA A 157 -5.68 -0.57 10.18
N ASN A 158 -5.75 -0.23 11.49
CA ASN A 158 -4.86 -0.81 12.50
C ASN A 158 -4.99 -2.34 12.57
N ARG A 159 -6.19 -2.88 12.46
CA ARG A 159 -6.41 -4.36 12.41
C ARG A 159 -5.79 -5.02 11.18
N PHE A 160 -5.52 -4.27 10.11
CA PHE A 160 -4.72 -4.71 8.95
C PHE A 160 -3.23 -4.44 9.12
N GLY A 161 -2.77 -3.98 10.31
CA GLY A 161 -1.36 -3.75 10.64
C GLY A 161 -0.84 -2.37 10.23
N PHE A 162 -1.72 -1.42 9.86
CA PHE A 162 -1.30 -0.03 9.70
C PHE A 162 -1.00 0.59 11.07
N ASP A 163 -0.05 1.52 11.10
CA ASP A 163 0.43 2.24 12.29
C ASP A 163 1.05 1.32 13.36
N GLU A 164 1.31 0.05 13.01
CA GLU A 164 1.95 -0.93 13.87
C GLU A 164 3.31 -1.37 13.32
N ARG A 165 4.22 -1.68 14.25
CA ARG A 165 5.52 -2.21 13.87
C ARG A 165 5.38 -3.67 13.44
N ILE A 166 5.84 -3.98 12.24
CA ILE A 166 5.84 -5.35 11.72
C ILE A 166 6.83 -6.20 12.53
N PRO A 167 6.41 -7.37 13.06
CA PRO A 167 7.32 -8.34 13.67
C PRO A 167 8.14 -9.01 12.55
N PHE A 168 9.28 -8.42 12.21
CA PHE A 168 10.12 -8.84 11.10
C PHE A 168 11.57 -9.03 11.56
N ASP A 169 12.18 -10.14 11.15
CA ASP A 169 13.51 -10.57 11.64
C ASP A 169 14.66 -9.67 11.13
N LEU A 170 14.43 -8.93 10.02
CA LEU A 170 15.46 -8.05 9.48
C LEU A 170 15.32 -6.63 10.05
N PRO A 171 16.45 -5.95 10.33
CA PRO A 171 16.42 -4.61 10.90
C PRO A 171 15.93 -3.56 9.88
N GLY A 172 15.33 -2.50 10.38
CA GLY A 172 14.93 -1.35 9.57
C GLY A 172 13.67 -1.57 8.73
N ALA A 173 12.83 -2.57 9.04
CA ALA A 173 11.54 -2.73 8.40
C ALA A 173 10.66 -1.49 8.63
N ALA A 174 10.14 -0.93 7.55
CA ALA A 174 9.23 0.21 7.60
C ALA A 174 7.84 -0.23 8.04
N ALA A 175 7.25 0.48 9.00
CA ALA A 175 5.84 0.29 9.34
C ALA A 175 4.96 1.00 8.31
N SER A 176 3.87 0.36 7.90
CA SER A 176 2.82 1.03 7.12
C SER A 176 2.13 2.08 7.99
N THR A 177 1.62 3.15 7.40
CA THR A 177 0.86 4.16 8.15
C THR A 177 -0.44 4.47 7.44
N PHE A 178 -1.51 4.62 8.21
CA PHE A 178 -2.79 5.08 7.69
C PHE A 178 -2.76 6.59 7.43
N GLY A 179 -1.81 7.33 8.03
CA GLY A 179 -1.53 8.71 7.67
C GLY A 179 -2.37 9.75 8.40
N GLY A 180 -3.03 9.39 9.49
CA GLY A 180 -3.77 10.31 10.36
C GLY A 180 -4.48 9.60 11.49
N THR A 181 -4.81 10.36 12.54
CA THR A 181 -5.66 9.91 13.66
C THR A 181 -7.14 10.18 13.36
N ALA A 182 -8.03 9.61 14.18
CA ALA A 182 -9.46 9.89 14.05
C ALA A 182 -9.78 11.39 14.16
N VAL A 183 -9.04 12.12 14.99
CA VAL A 183 -9.23 13.58 15.17
C VAL A 183 -8.87 14.33 13.88
N ASP A 184 -7.74 13.98 13.25
CA ASP A 184 -7.32 14.61 11.99
C ASP A 184 -8.37 14.41 10.89
N PHE A 185 -9.03 13.26 10.87
CA PHE A 185 -10.07 12.94 9.90
C PHE A 185 -11.43 13.55 10.23
N ILE A 186 -11.74 13.78 11.50
CA ILE A 186 -12.94 14.55 11.90
C ILE A 186 -12.83 15.98 11.36
N ASP A 187 -11.66 16.59 11.49
CA ASP A 187 -11.39 17.93 10.97
C ASP A 187 -11.34 17.98 9.45
N SER A 188 -11.02 16.86 8.80
CA SER A 188 -10.95 16.77 7.33
C SER A 188 -11.54 15.47 6.78
N LEU A 189 -12.88 15.41 6.64
CA LEU A 189 -13.56 14.30 5.96
C LEU A 189 -13.12 14.15 4.49
N ALA A 190 -12.62 15.20 3.87
CA ALA A 190 -12.04 15.13 2.54
C ALA A 190 -10.74 14.31 2.52
N LEU A 191 -9.93 14.41 3.59
CA LEU A 191 -8.75 13.59 3.76
C LEU A 191 -9.13 12.12 3.97
N LEU A 192 -10.10 11.84 4.85
CA LEU A 192 -10.63 10.48 5.04
C LEU A 192 -11.16 9.87 3.74
N ALA A 193 -11.87 10.67 2.93
CA ALA A 193 -12.41 10.22 1.65
C ALA A 193 -11.32 9.72 0.69
N ILE A 194 -10.18 10.42 0.58
CA ILE A 194 -9.08 9.97 -0.29
C ILE A 194 -8.34 8.76 0.29
N HIS A 195 -8.29 8.61 1.61
CA HIS A 195 -7.78 7.41 2.26
C HIS A 195 -8.63 6.17 1.94
N GLY A 196 -9.96 6.33 1.80
CA GLY A 196 -10.87 5.24 1.49
C GLY A 196 -10.58 4.47 0.21
N PHE A 197 -9.82 5.05 -0.72
CA PHE A 197 -9.36 4.36 -1.94
C PHE A 197 -7.83 4.36 -2.10
N GLY A 198 -7.09 4.58 -0.98
CA GLY A 198 -5.65 4.35 -0.89
C GLY A 198 -4.77 5.44 -1.48
N GLN A 199 -5.19 6.70 -1.43
CA GLN A 199 -4.42 7.81 -1.98
C GLN A 199 -4.03 8.88 -0.93
N GLY A 200 -4.02 8.54 0.32
CA GLY A 200 -3.67 9.47 1.40
C GLY A 200 -2.65 8.91 2.39
N GLN A 201 -2.27 7.65 2.23
CA GLN A 201 -1.34 6.95 3.12
C GLN A 201 0.12 7.25 2.79
#